data_5ac1559108ceb13d31d1aa56f20496d9
#
_entry.id   5ac1559108ceb13d31d1aa56f20496d9
#
_cell.length_a   1.000
_cell.length_b   1.000
_cell.length_c   1.000
_cell.angle_alpha   90.00
_cell.angle_beta   90.00
_cell.angle_gamma   90.00
#
_symmetry.space_group_name_H-M   'P 1'
#
loop_
_entity.id
_entity.type
_entity.pdbx_description
1 polymer ?
#
loop_
_entity_poly.entity_id
_entity_poly.type
_entity_poly.pdbx_seq_one_letter_code
_entity_poly.pdbx_strand_id
1 'polypeptide(L)'
;MFSHIWNFTRERGLTAKPNPCAGVRGFRETGRDTYVDDETYQAVWTEADEPTRHAMELAYLTGQRPADVLKLTWADVRDGAVWLRQNKTSQRLRIAVEGQLAALIDRLKVRPEKCGKVQSLALVCNEQGAALTATALRFRFENAREAAVKKARGQERHELAATIKAFQFRDLRAKAGTDKEESAGMAAAKDPLGHANEQMTRRYVRHRKGKLVTPTR
;
A
#
# COMPACT_ATOMS: atom_id res chain seq x y z
N MET A 1 -6.90 23.48 1.38
CA MET A 1 -6.57 24.05 0.06
C MET A 1 -6.80 25.55 0.00
N PHE A 2 -8.01 26.08 0.26
CA PHE A 2 -8.33 27.51 0.17
C PHE A 2 -7.42 28.42 1.02
N SER A 3 -7.14 28.04 2.28
CA SER A 3 -6.23 28.80 3.16
C SER A 3 -4.80 28.94 2.58
N HIS A 4 -4.29 27.91 1.91
CA HIS A 4 -2.97 27.98 1.25
C HIS A 4 -2.98 28.92 0.04
N ILE A 5 -4.04 28.86 -0.76
CA ILE A 5 -4.20 29.77 -1.90
C ILE A 5 -4.27 31.22 -1.41
N TRP A 6 -5.05 31.48 -0.36
CA TRP A 6 -5.19 32.81 0.21
C TRP A 6 -3.85 33.36 0.75
N ASN A 7 -3.09 32.53 1.49
CA ASN A 7 -1.77 32.92 2.00
C ASN A 7 -0.80 33.20 0.84
N PHE A 8 -0.80 32.38 -0.20
CA PHE A 8 0.01 32.58 -1.40
C PHE A 8 -0.34 33.92 -2.11
N THR A 9 -1.62 34.28 -2.22
CA THR A 9 -2.02 35.57 -2.83
C THR A 9 -1.60 36.76 -1.97
N ARG A 10 -1.60 36.63 -0.64
CA ARG A 10 -1.08 37.66 0.28
C ARG A 10 0.41 37.84 0.15
N GLU A 11 1.18 36.76 0.12
CA GLU A 11 2.64 36.79 -0.05
C GLU A 11 3.05 37.50 -1.35
N ARG A 12 2.18 37.43 -2.37
CA ARG A 12 2.38 38.08 -3.66
C ARG A 12 1.76 39.47 -3.80
N GLY A 13 1.24 40.02 -2.71
CA GLY A 13 0.65 41.36 -2.71
C GLY A 13 -0.68 41.47 -3.48
N LEU A 14 -1.31 40.35 -3.89
CA LEU A 14 -2.58 40.35 -4.63
C LEU A 14 -3.78 40.66 -3.73
N THR A 15 -3.65 40.55 -2.42
CA THR A 15 -4.63 40.96 -1.42
C THR A 15 -3.95 41.29 -0.10
N ALA A 16 -4.43 42.38 0.56
CA ALA A 16 -4.03 42.74 1.92
C ALA A 16 -4.97 42.19 2.99
N LYS A 17 -6.10 41.58 2.58
CA LYS A 17 -7.12 41.10 3.52
C LYS A 17 -6.61 39.91 4.35
N PRO A 18 -7.01 39.77 5.64
CA PRO A 18 -6.65 38.61 6.46
C PRO A 18 -7.22 37.33 5.86
N ASN A 19 -6.53 36.20 6.14
CA ASN A 19 -7.00 34.90 5.66
C ASN A 19 -8.36 34.54 6.31
N PRO A 20 -9.44 34.40 5.53
CA PRO A 20 -10.77 34.10 6.08
C PRO A 20 -10.87 32.72 6.75
N CYS A 21 -9.88 31.84 6.51
CA CYS A 21 -9.80 30.54 7.19
C CYS A 21 -9.00 30.60 8.49
N ALA A 22 -8.44 31.75 8.86
CA ALA A 22 -7.72 31.91 10.13
C ALA A 22 -8.69 31.70 11.31
N GLY A 23 -8.32 30.85 12.25
CA GLY A 23 -9.15 30.52 13.41
C GLY A 23 -10.29 29.52 13.16
N VAL A 24 -10.56 29.13 11.91
CA VAL A 24 -11.54 28.07 11.61
C VAL A 24 -10.95 26.72 12.01
N ARG A 25 -11.58 26.05 12.99
CA ARG A 25 -11.17 24.69 13.38
C ARG A 25 -11.57 23.70 12.29
N GLY A 26 -10.60 22.93 11.80
CA GLY A 26 -10.86 21.80 10.89
C GLY A 26 -11.65 20.69 11.61
N PHE A 27 -12.35 19.88 10.84
CA PHE A 27 -12.94 18.66 11.37
C PHE A 27 -11.85 17.70 11.85
N ARG A 28 -12.13 17.00 12.96
CA ARG A 28 -11.24 15.93 13.42
C ARG A 28 -11.30 14.77 12.44
N GLU A 29 -10.23 14.56 11.69
CA GLU A 29 -10.13 13.40 10.82
C GLU A 29 -9.91 12.14 11.69
N THR A 30 -10.90 11.25 11.68
CA THR A 30 -10.72 9.90 12.19
C THR A 30 -10.00 9.10 11.11
N GLY A 31 -8.76 8.68 11.41
CA GLY A 31 -7.99 7.84 10.49
C GLY A 31 -8.76 6.54 10.18
N ARG A 32 -8.46 5.94 9.01
CA ARG A 32 -8.98 4.62 8.67
C ARG A 32 -8.39 3.56 9.61
N ASP A 33 -9.23 2.74 10.20
CA ASP A 33 -8.85 1.71 11.18
C ASP A 33 -9.23 0.29 10.69
N THR A 34 -9.06 0.02 9.40
CA THR A 34 -9.34 -1.30 8.82
C THR A 34 -8.04 -2.12 8.84
N TYR A 35 -8.05 -3.24 9.55
CA TYR A 35 -7.04 -4.29 9.44
C TYR A 35 -7.48 -5.31 8.40
N VAL A 36 -6.54 -5.79 7.61
CA VAL A 36 -6.74 -6.85 6.61
C VAL A 36 -6.05 -8.11 7.12
N ASP A 37 -6.84 -9.07 7.59
CA ASP A 37 -6.33 -10.38 8.00
C ASP A 37 -5.94 -11.23 6.77
N ASP A 38 -5.26 -12.34 7.03
CA ASP A 38 -4.76 -13.22 5.96
C ASP A 38 -5.89 -13.84 5.16
N GLU A 39 -7.02 -14.14 5.79
CA GLU A 39 -8.18 -14.71 5.11
C GLU A 39 -8.81 -13.70 4.12
N THR A 40 -9.00 -12.47 4.55
CA THR A 40 -9.48 -11.37 3.69
C THR A 40 -8.51 -11.09 2.54
N TYR A 41 -7.20 -11.06 2.84
CA TYR A 41 -6.15 -10.90 1.82
C TYR A 41 -6.21 -12.02 0.78
N GLN A 42 -6.21 -13.27 1.25
CA GLN A 42 -6.19 -14.46 0.39
C GLN A 42 -7.45 -14.58 -0.47
N ALA A 43 -8.61 -14.21 0.08
CA ALA A 43 -9.87 -14.22 -0.66
C ALA A 43 -9.81 -13.30 -1.88
N VAL A 44 -9.28 -12.07 -1.73
CA VAL A 44 -9.14 -11.13 -2.84
C VAL A 44 -8.01 -11.54 -3.79
N TRP A 45 -6.88 -12.00 -3.26
CA TRP A 45 -5.74 -12.46 -4.04
C TRP A 45 -6.10 -13.63 -4.97
N THR A 46 -6.93 -14.57 -4.50
CA THR A 46 -7.38 -15.72 -5.29
C THR A 46 -8.21 -15.30 -6.50
N GLU A 47 -9.04 -14.30 -6.36
CA GLU A 47 -9.89 -13.79 -7.46
C GLU A 47 -9.17 -12.75 -8.34
N ALA A 48 -7.99 -12.27 -7.92
CA ALA A 48 -7.22 -11.28 -8.67
C ALA A 48 -6.51 -11.92 -9.88
N ASP A 49 -6.39 -11.15 -10.96
CA ASP A 49 -5.51 -11.48 -12.08
C ASP A 49 -4.03 -11.39 -11.70
N GLU A 50 -3.17 -11.96 -12.52
CA GLU A 50 -1.73 -12.04 -12.24
C GLU A 50 -1.07 -10.67 -12.02
N PRO A 51 -1.28 -9.63 -12.86
CA PRO A 51 -0.74 -8.29 -12.60
C PRO A 51 -1.18 -7.70 -11.27
N THR A 52 -2.42 -7.93 -10.87
CA THR A 52 -2.95 -7.44 -9.59
C THR A 52 -2.37 -8.21 -8.41
N ARG A 53 -2.21 -9.53 -8.52
CA ARG A 53 -1.50 -10.35 -7.52
C ARG A 53 -0.08 -9.86 -7.32
N HIS A 54 0.66 -9.64 -8.38
CA HIS A 54 2.03 -9.12 -8.32
C HIS A 54 2.08 -7.75 -7.61
N ALA A 55 1.16 -6.85 -7.95
CA ALA A 55 1.07 -5.55 -7.27
C ALA A 55 0.72 -5.68 -5.78
N MET A 56 -0.21 -6.58 -5.41
CA MET A 56 -0.61 -6.84 -4.02
C MET A 56 0.56 -7.39 -3.21
N GLU A 57 1.24 -8.42 -3.72
CA GLU A 57 2.37 -9.03 -3.06
C GLU A 57 3.53 -8.03 -2.90
N LEU A 58 3.85 -7.27 -3.95
CA LEU A 58 4.92 -6.27 -3.89
C LEU A 58 4.58 -5.17 -2.88
N ALA A 59 3.33 -4.71 -2.83
CA ALA A 59 2.87 -3.72 -1.85
C ALA A 59 2.95 -4.25 -0.41
N TYR A 60 2.56 -5.49 -0.19
CA TYR A 60 2.60 -6.13 1.13
C TYR A 60 4.03 -6.39 1.58
N LEU A 61 4.84 -7.06 0.76
CA LEU A 61 6.21 -7.46 1.12
C LEU A 61 7.16 -6.26 1.31
N THR A 62 6.92 -5.17 0.58
CA THR A 62 7.74 -3.96 0.71
C THR A 62 7.14 -2.91 1.65
N GLY A 63 5.87 -3.04 2.02
CA GLY A 63 5.15 -2.04 2.80
C GLY A 63 4.93 -0.72 2.06
N GLN A 64 5.04 -0.67 0.73
CA GLN A 64 4.99 0.59 -0.02
C GLN A 64 3.58 0.99 -0.44
N ARG A 65 3.41 2.28 -0.75
CA ARG A 65 2.15 2.83 -1.26
C ARG A 65 1.91 2.38 -2.71
N PRO A 66 0.66 2.29 -3.18
CA PRO A 66 0.37 1.87 -4.57
C PRO A 66 1.18 2.64 -5.62
N ALA A 67 1.27 3.96 -5.49
CA ALA A 67 2.04 4.80 -6.41
C ALA A 67 3.56 4.54 -6.35
N ASP A 68 4.10 4.12 -5.20
CA ASP A 68 5.51 3.77 -5.06
C ASP A 68 5.79 2.37 -5.63
N VAL A 69 4.85 1.42 -5.50
CA VAL A 69 4.92 0.09 -6.10
C VAL A 69 4.92 0.16 -7.62
N LEU A 70 3.98 0.91 -8.19
CA LEU A 70 3.80 0.98 -9.65
C LEU A 70 4.95 1.69 -10.39
N LYS A 71 5.76 2.48 -9.71
CA LYS A 71 6.91 3.13 -10.33
C LYS A 71 8.19 2.29 -10.31
N LEU A 72 8.20 1.17 -9.56
CA LEU A 72 9.39 0.31 -9.48
C LEU A 72 9.70 -0.31 -10.83
N THR A 73 10.98 -0.32 -11.14
CA THR A 73 11.54 -0.85 -12.39
C THR A 73 12.61 -1.89 -12.10
N TRP A 74 13.02 -2.63 -13.13
CA TRP A 74 14.14 -3.56 -13.02
C TRP A 74 15.46 -2.88 -12.65
N ALA A 75 15.66 -1.62 -13.00
CA ALA A 75 16.82 -0.84 -12.60
C ALA A 75 16.88 -0.58 -11.09
N ASP A 76 15.74 -0.67 -10.42
CA ASP A 76 15.65 -0.50 -8.96
C ASP A 76 15.98 -1.78 -8.19
N VAL A 77 16.09 -2.93 -8.87
CA VAL A 77 16.45 -4.23 -8.26
C VAL A 77 17.93 -4.49 -8.52
N ARG A 78 18.77 -4.15 -7.55
CA ARG A 78 20.23 -4.29 -7.66
C ARG A 78 20.86 -4.47 -6.29
N ASP A 79 22.08 -5.01 -6.26
CA ASP A 79 22.87 -5.21 -5.04
C ASP A 79 22.10 -5.98 -3.94
N GLY A 80 21.29 -6.98 -4.35
CA GLY A 80 20.49 -7.79 -3.44
C GLY A 80 19.34 -7.04 -2.77
N ALA A 81 18.94 -5.87 -3.27
CA ALA A 81 17.89 -5.05 -2.69
C ALA A 81 17.00 -4.37 -3.73
N VAL A 82 15.77 -4.04 -3.35
CA VAL A 82 14.90 -3.10 -4.06
C VAL A 82 15.20 -1.70 -3.52
N TRP A 83 15.71 -0.83 -4.39
CA TRP A 83 16.00 0.57 -4.07
C TRP A 83 14.80 1.43 -4.46
N LEU A 84 14.33 2.25 -3.54
CA LEU A 84 13.21 3.13 -3.84
C LEU A 84 13.32 4.48 -3.13
N ARG A 85 12.68 5.48 -3.73
CA ARG A 85 12.43 6.78 -3.12
C ARG A 85 10.92 7.00 -3.06
N GLN A 86 10.38 7.15 -1.85
CA GLN A 86 8.95 7.35 -1.66
C GLN A 86 8.49 8.70 -2.23
N ASN A 87 7.37 8.72 -2.99
CA ASN A 87 6.86 9.94 -3.61
C ASN A 87 6.42 10.99 -2.58
N LYS A 88 5.74 10.54 -1.51
CA LYS A 88 5.16 11.47 -0.52
C LYS A 88 6.19 12.08 0.44
N THR A 89 7.20 11.33 0.83
CA THR A 89 8.14 11.70 1.90
C THR A 89 9.56 11.92 1.41
N SER A 90 9.82 11.60 0.13
CA SER A 90 11.17 11.60 -0.47
C SER A 90 12.18 10.69 0.25
N GLN A 91 11.72 9.84 1.19
CA GLN A 91 12.56 8.90 1.92
C GLN A 91 13.17 7.88 0.95
N ARG A 92 14.48 7.66 1.07
CA ARG A 92 15.20 6.62 0.33
C ARG A 92 15.25 5.35 1.18
N LEU A 93 14.90 4.23 0.57
CA LEU A 93 14.88 2.91 1.23
C LEU A 93 15.61 1.90 0.35
N ARG A 94 16.20 0.90 1.01
CA ARG A 94 16.71 -0.32 0.40
C ARG A 94 16.07 -1.48 1.13
N ILE A 95 15.29 -2.28 0.41
CA ILE A 95 14.58 -3.44 0.97
C ILE A 95 15.29 -4.68 0.47
N ALA A 96 15.84 -5.48 1.38
CA ALA A 96 16.56 -6.71 1.03
C ALA A 96 15.66 -7.66 0.23
N VAL A 97 16.18 -8.21 -0.86
CA VAL A 97 15.50 -9.20 -1.70
C VAL A 97 15.75 -10.58 -1.11
N GLU A 98 14.94 -10.96 -0.12
CA GLU A 98 15.06 -12.21 0.63
C GLU A 98 13.70 -12.90 0.75
N GLY A 99 13.69 -14.20 1.02
CA GLY A 99 12.48 -14.97 1.31
C GLY A 99 11.40 -14.80 0.25
N GLN A 100 10.20 -14.43 0.66
CA GLN A 100 9.04 -14.27 -0.24
C GLN A 100 9.24 -13.15 -1.28
N LEU A 101 9.98 -12.09 -0.95
CA LEU A 101 10.27 -11.03 -1.91
C LEU A 101 11.21 -11.53 -3.02
N ALA A 102 12.20 -12.35 -2.68
CA ALA A 102 13.07 -12.98 -3.68
C ALA A 102 12.26 -13.88 -4.63
N ALA A 103 11.39 -14.73 -4.08
CA ALA A 103 10.52 -15.59 -4.86
C ALA A 103 9.56 -14.80 -5.78
N LEU A 104 9.04 -13.67 -5.30
CA LEU A 104 8.23 -12.76 -6.13
C LEU A 104 9.06 -12.16 -7.27
N ILE A 105 10.25 -11.61 -6.97
CA ILE A 105 11.13 -11.02 -7.99
C ILE A 105 11.49 -12.05 -9.06
N ASP A 106 11.74 -13.31 -8.69
CA ASP A 106 12.04 -14.37 -9.66
C ASP A 106 10.82 -14.69 -10.54
N ARG A 107 9.62 -14.74 -9.98
CA ARG A 107 8.39 -14.88 -10.79
C ARG A 107 8.18 -13.70 -11.76
N LEU A 108 8.46 -12.47 -11.32
CA LEU A 108 8.34 -11.28 -12.16
C LEU A 108 9.33 -11.27 -13.34
N LYS A 109 10.43 -12.00 -13.28
CA LYS A 109 11.38 -12.18 -14.40
C LYS A 109 10.79 -13.01 -15.54
N VAL A 110 9.92 -13.97 -15.20
CA VAL A 110 9.27 -14.84 -16.18
C VAL A 110 8.12 -14.05 -16.80
N ARG A 111 8.39 -13.41 -17.93
CA ARG A 111 7.37 -12.66 -18.67
C ARG A 111 6.70 -13.53 -19.73
N PRO A 112 5.38 -13.37 -19.98
CA PRO A 112 4.70 -14.13 -21.02
C PRO A 112 5.34 -13.88 -22.39
N GLU A 113 5.52 -14.94 -23.19
CA GLU A 113 6.04 -14.85 -24.58
C GLU A 113 5.19 -13.96 -25.51
N LYS A 114 3.93 -13.71 -25.12
CA LYS A 114 2.96 -12.88 -25.85
C LYS A 114 3.20 -11.38 -25.68
N CYS A 115 4.19 -10.96 -24.89
CA CYS A 115 4.57 -9.55 -24.80
C CYS A 115 5.07 -9.06 -26.17
N GLY A 116 4.52 -7.95 -26.63
CA GLY A 116 4.97 -7.31 -27.88
C GLY A 116 6.47 -6.99 -27.88
N LYS A 117 7.00 -6.58 -29.03
CA LYS A 117 8.44 -6.30 -29.24
C LYS A 117 9.06 -5.31 -28.26
N VAL A 118 8.26 -4.45 -27.64
CA VAL A 118 8.71 -3.46 -26.64
C VAL A 118 8.09 -3.80 -25.30
N GLN A 119 8.92 -4.22 -24.35
CA GLN A 119 8.52 -4.53 -22.98
C GLN A 119 8.85 -3.34 -22.06
N SER A 120 7.93 -3.02 -21.15
CA SER A 120 8.18 -2.04 -20.11
C SER A 120 9.27 -2.50 -19.14
N LEU A 121 10.06 -1.55 -18.66
CA LEU A 121 11.02 -1.79 -17.57
C LEU A 121 10.35 -1.88 -16.19
N ALA A 122 9.05 -1.60 -16.06
CA ALA A 122 8.33 -1.69 -14.81
C ALA A 122 8.34 -3.12 -14.26
N LEU A 123 8.39 -3.27 -12.93
CA LEU A 123 8.27 -4.58 -12.28
C LEU A 123 6.87 -5.15 -12.48
N VAL A 124 5.84 -4.33 -12.32
CA VAL A 124 4.44 -4.75 -12.49
C VAL A 124 3.95 -4.32 -13.87
N CYS A 125 3.68 -5.30 -14.72
CA CYS A 125 3.17 -5.12 -16.07
C CYS A 125 1.82 -5.80 -16.23
N ASN A 126 1.04 -5.35 -17.23
CA ASN A 126 -0.14 -6.07 -17.69
C ASN A 126 0.24 -7.26 -18.59
N GLU A 127 -0.76 -7.99 -19.09
CA GLU A 127 -0.60 -9.17 -19.94
C GLU A 127 0.09 -8.86 -21.29
N GLN A 128 0.06 -7.60 -21.71
CA GLN A 128 0.71 -7.11 -22.93
C GLN A 128 2.13 -6.61 -22.68
N GLY A 129 2.64 -6.69 -21.44
CA GLY A 129 3.99 -6.23 -21.06
C GLY A 129 4.12 -4.72 -20.89
N ALA A 130 3.02 -3.97 -20.92
CA ALA A 130 3.01 -2.55 -20.59
C ALA A 130 2.93 -2.33 -19.08
N ALA A 131 3.52 -1.24 -18.58
CA ALA A 131 3.44 -0.88 -17.16
C ALA A 131 2.00 -0.77 -16.69
N LEU A 132 1.69 -1.35 -15.53
CA LEU A 132 0.36 -1.25 -14.93
C LEU A 132 0.13 0.17 -14.41
N THR A 133 -0.93 0.83 -14.89
CA THR A 133 -1.28 2.18 -14.43
C THR A 133 -2.07 2.15 -13.11
N ALA A 134 -2.07 3.26 -12.39
CA ALA A 134 -2.84 3.38 -11.14
C ALA A 134 -4.36 3.17 -11.35
N THR A 135 -4.89 3.67 -12.47
CA THR A 135 -6.30 3.48 -12.84
C THR A 135 -6.60 2.02 -13.15
N ALA A 136 -5.73 1.36 -13.92
CA ALA A 136 -5.88 -0.06 -14.24
C ALA A 136 -5.79 -0.94 -12.99
N LEU A 137 -4.79 -0.69 -12.10
CA LEU A 137 -4.67 -1.41 -10.83
C LEU A 137 -5.92 -1.24 -9.97
N ARG A 138 -6.42 -0.01 -9.84
CA ARG A 138 -7.63 0.26 -9.07
C ARG A 138 -8.81 -0.55 -9.60
N PHE A 139 -9.08 -0.48 -10.90
CA PHE A 139 -10.20 -1.19 -11.52
C PHE A 139 -10.08 -2.71 -11.36
N ARG A 140 -8.90 -3.28 -11.63
CA ARG A 140 -8.64 -4.72 -11.50
C ARG A 140 -8.80 -5.19 -10.04
N PHE A 141 -8.27 -4.43 -9.09
CA PHE A 141 -8.43 -4.74 -7.66
C PHE A 141 -9.89 -4.65 -7.20
N GLU A 142 -10.65 -3.65 -7.67
CA GLU A 142 -12.08 -3.53 -7.37
C GLU A 142 -12.85 -4.74 -7.92
N ASN A 143 -12.57 -5.19 -9.15
CA ASN A 143 -13.19 -6.37 -9.74
C ASN A 143 -12.86 -7.65 -8.94
N ALA A 144 -11.60 -7.86 -8.57
CA ALA A 144 -11.19 -9.00 -7.75
C ALA A 144 -11.89 -9.00 -6.38
N ARG A 145 -11.98 -7.83 -5.75
CA ARG A 145 -12.67 -7.66 -4.46
C ARG A 145 -14.17 -7.97 -4.59
N GLU A 146 -14.83 -7.49 -5.64
CA GLU A 146 -16.26 -7.78 -5.88
C GLU A 146 -16.49 -9.25 -6.14
N ALA A 147 -15.65 -9.93 -6.92
CA ALA A 147 -15.71 -11.37 -7.15
C ALA A 147 -15.55 -12.13 -5.82
N ALA A 148 -14.58 -11.75 -5.00
CA ALA A 148 -14.37 -12.36 -3.69
C ALA A 148 -15.57 -12.15 -2.73
N VAL A 149 -16.18 -10.95 -2.73
CA VAL A 149 -17.41 -10.69 -1.97
C VAL A 149 -18.56 -11.57 -2.43
N LYS A 150 -18.75 -11.70 -3.75
CA LYS A 150 -19.81 -12.55 -4.32
C LYS A 150 -19.61 -14.01 -3.92
N LYS A 151 -18.39 -14.51 -3.99
CA LYS A 151 -18.02 -15.87 -3.61
C LYS A 151 -18.27 -16.12 -2.11
N ALA A 152 -17.80 -15.21 -1.25
CA ALA A 152 -18.02 -15.33 0.21
C ALA A 152 -19.50 -15.33 0.57
N ARG A 153 -20.32 -14.50 -0.07
CA ARG A 153 -21.78 -14.49 0.12
C ARG A 153 -22.44 -15.78 -0.37
N GLY A 154 -22.02 -16.32 -1.50
CA GLY A 154 -22.49 -17.61 -2.01
C GLY A 154 -22.17 -18.79 -1.10
N GLN A 155 -21.16 -18.61 -0.23
CA GLN A 155 -20.78 -19.56 0.81
C GLN A 155 -21.37 -19.22 2.20
N GLU A 156 -22.33 -18.31 2.27
CA GLU A 156 -22.99 -17.80 3.49
C GLU A 156 -22.02 -17.17 4.52
N ARG A 157 -20.80 -16.77 4.08
CA ARG A 157 -19.76 -16.19 4.93
C ARG A 157 -19.92 -14.66 4.97
N HIS A 158 -20.97 -14.18 5.59
CA HIS A 158 -21.36 -12.77 5.57
C HIS A 158 -20.35 -11.84 6.25
N GLU A 159 -19.73 -12.27 7.34
CA GLU A 159 -18.68 -11.50 8.03
C GLU A 159 -17.45 -11.32 7.15
N LEU A 160 -16.98 -12.41 6.52
CA LEU A 160 -15.87 -12.33 5.57
C LEU A 160 -16.23 -11.43 4.38
N ALA A 161 -17.43 -11.52 3.83
CA ALA A 161 -17.88 -10.65 2.76
C ALA A 161 -17.85 -9.16 3.17
N ALA A 162 -18.18 -8.84 4.42
CA ALA A 162 -18.12 -7.47 4.93
C ALA A 162 -16.67 -6.98 5.07
N THR A 163 -15.74 -7.80 5.59
CA THR A 163 -14.32 -7.45 5.69
C THR A 163 -13.68 -7.28 4.30
N ILE A 164 -13.97 -8.18 3.35
CA ILE A 164 -13.51 -8.06 1.96
C ILE A 164 -14.04 -6.77 1.32
N LYS A 165 -15.32 -6.44 1.49
CA LYS A 165 -15.91 -5.20 0.97
C LYS A 165 -15.22 -3.95 1.51
N ALA A 166 -14.80 -3.97 2.76
CA ALA A 166 -14.08 -2.87 3.40
C ALA A 166 -12.63 -2.77 2.94
N PHE A 167 -12.02 -3.84 2.46
CA PHE A 167 -10.61 -3.89 2.07
C PHE A 167 -10.31 -2.97 0.88
N GLN A 168 -9.32 -2.12 1.02
CA GLN A 168 -8.78 -1.26 -0.04
C GLN A 168 -7.30 -1.57 -0.28
N PHE A 169 -6.83 -1.47 -1.51
CA PHE A 169 -5.43 -1.76 -1.85
C PHE A 169 -4.41 -1.05 -0.94
N ARG A 170 -4.69 0.20 -0.56
CA ARG A 170 -3.83 0.98 0.36
C ARG A 170 -3.69 0.38 1.76
N ASP A 171 -4.63 -0.49 2.17
CA ASP A 171 -4.62 -1.12 3.49
C ASP A 171 -3.50 -2.17 3.61
N LEU A 172 -2.96 -2.66 2.47
CA LEU A 172 -1.80 -3.56 2.44
C LEU A 172 -0.59 -2.99 3.15
N ARG A 173 -0.40 -1.66 3.10
CA ARG A 173 0.67 -1.01 3.83
C ARG A 173 0.46 -1.07 5.35
N ALA A 174 -0.78 -0.94 5.81
CA ALA A 174 -1.11 -1.11 7.22
C ALA A 174 -0.95 -2.56 7.66
N LYS A 175 -1.39 -3.53 6.82
CA LYS A 175 -1.15 -4.96 7.05
C LYS A 175 0.35 -5.25 7.19
N ALA A 176 1.16 -4.82 6.23
CA ALA A 176 2.62 -5.02 6.26
C ALA A 176 3.26 -4.46 7.54
N GLY A 177 2.84 -3.27 7.97
CA GLY A 177 3.34 -2.65 9.20
C GLY A 177 2.91 -3.40 10.46
N THR A 178 1.68 -3.89 10.50
CA THR A 178 1.13 -4.66 11.64
C THR A 178 1.81 -6.01 11.77
N ASP A 179 1.87 -6.77 10.67
CA ASP A 179 2.48 -8.12 10.68
C ASP A 179 3.98 -8.04 10.99
N LYS A 180 4.66 -6.99 10.54
CA LYS A 180 6.08 -6.77 10.87
C LYS A 180 6.27 -6.36 12.34
N GLU A 181 5.36 -5.57 12.90
CA GLU A 181 5.37 -5.22 14.32
C GLU A 181 5.13 -6.44 15.20
N GLU A 182 4.14 -7.27 14.87
CA GLU A 182 3.84 -8.51 15.58
C GLU A 182 5.02 -9.49 15.56
N SER A 183 5.75 -9.59 14.44
CA SER A 183 6.85 -10.53 14.27
C SER A 183 8.19 -10.05 14.83
N ALA A 184 8.47 -8.75 14.78
CA ALA A 184 9.80 -8.19 15.05
C ALA A 184 9.79 -6.88 15.84
N GLY A 185 8.62 -6.43 16.29
CA GLY A 185 8.43 -5.23 17.11
C GLY A 185 8.34 -3.92 16.32
N MET A 186 7.98 -2.84 17.04
CA MET A 186 7.67 -1.53 16.47
C MET A 186 8.83 -0.89 15.69
N ALA A 187 10.06 -1.06 16.16
CA ALA A 187 11.25 -0.55 15.48
C ALA A 187 11.41 -1.18 14.09
N ALA A 188 11.24 -2.51 14.00
CA ALA A 188 11.33 -3.24 12.73
C ALA A 188 10.18 -2.89 11.76
N ALA A 189 9.00 -2.55 12.26
CA ALA A 189 7.88 -2.10 11.43
C ALA A 189 8.09 -0.69 10.86
N LYS A 190 8.85 0.17 11.55
CA LYS A 190 9.15 1.54 11.14
C LYS A 190 9.96 1.59 9.84
N ASP A 191 10.96 0.72 9.72
CA ASP A 191 11.96 0.76 8.65
C ASP A 191 11.37 0.55 7.25
N PRO A 192 10.62 -0.53 6.95
CA PRO A 192 10.03 -0.74 5.63
C PRO A 192 8.98 0.31 5.29
N LEU A 193 8.34 0.90 6.31
CA LEU A 193 7.39 1.98 6.10
C LEU A 193 8.09 3.33 5.80
N GLY A 194 9.39 3.46 6.08
CA GLY A 194 10.15 4.72 5.89
C GLY A 194 9.60 5.85 6.75
N HIS A 195 9.23 5.56 7.99
CA HIS A 195 8.73 6.58 8.92
C HIS A 195 9.88 7.21 9.71
N ALA A 196 9.86 8.53 9.87
CA ALA A 196 10.86 9.25 10.63
C ALA A 196 10.81 8.91 12.14
N ASN A 197 9.63 8.61 12.67
CA ASN A 197 9.43 8.26 14.07
C ASN A 197 8.37 7.15 14.26
N GLU A 198 8.38 6.51 15.41
CA GLU A 198 7.45 5.43 15.75
C GLU A 198 6.00 5.90 15.85
N GLN A 199 5.76 7.17 16.23
CA GLN A 199 4.41 7.70 16.31
C GLN A 199 3.68 7.64 14.95
N MET A 200 4.42 7.82 13.84
CA MET A 200 3.87 7.65 12.50
C MET A 200 3.57 6.18 12.21
N THR A 201 4.42 5.26 12.66
CA THR A 201 4.22 3.81 12.51
C THR A 201 3.00 3.33 13.27
N ARG A 202 2.81 3.80 14.51
CA ARG A 202 1.63 3.49 15.35
C ARG A 202 0.29 3.81 14.67
N ARG A 203 0.24 4.77 13.75
CA ARG A 203 -0.96 5.06 12.95
C ARG A 203 -1.26 4.00 11.87
N TYR A 204 -0.31 3.15 11.55
CA TYR A 204 -0.48 2.06 10.57
C TYR A 204 -0.66 0.71 11.25
N VAL A 205 -0.13 0.52 12.43
CA VAL A 205 -0.29 -0.72 13.21
C VAL A 205 -1.73 -0.82 13.73
N ARG A 206 -2.38 -1.95 13.45
CA ARG A 206 -3.78 -2.23 13.76
C ARG A 206 -3.89 -3.40 14.75
N HIS A 207 -3.89 -3.09 16.03
CA HIS A 207 -4.00 -4.12 17.08
C HIS A 207 -5.44 -4.63 17.25
N ARG A 208 -5.86 -5.54 16.38
CA ARG A 208 -7.22 -6.11 16.45
C ARG A 208 -7.45 -6.96 17.69
N LYS A 209 -6.42 -7.60 18.21
CA LYS A 209 -6.49 -8.49 19.39
C LYS A 209 -6.08 -7.83 20.70
N GLY A 210 -5.78 -6.54 20.67
CA GLY A 210 -5.12 -5.88 21.80
C GLY A 210 -3.64 -6.28 21.93
N LYS A 211 -2.91 -5.56 22.79
CA LYS A 211 -1.51 -5.89 23.07
C LYS A 211 -1.44 -7.09 24.01
N LEU A 212 -0.71 -8.13 23.63
CA LEU A 212 -0.39 -9.22 24.55
C LEU A 212 0.53 -8.67 25.66
N VAL A 213 0.06 -8.74 26.88
CA VAL A 213 0.83 -8.30 28.07
C VAL A 213 1.05 -9.52 28.95
N THR A 214 2.30 -9.74 29.34
CA THR A 214 2.61 -10.78 30.35
C THR A 214 2.10 -10.34 31.70
N PRO A 215 1.56 -11.25 32.52
CA PRO A 215 1.12 -10.92 33.87
C PRO A 215 2.30 -10.42 34.73
N THR A 216 2.02 -9.51 35.66
CA THR A 216 3.03 -8.86 36.48
C THR A 216 3.66 -9.82 37.50
N ARG A 217 3.03 -10.94 37.83
CA ARG A 217 3.50 -12.15 38.56
C ARG A 217 2.36 -13.13 38.68
#